data_8a5596b143a5e10d8963c36ce3d9c73c
#
_entry.id   8a5596b143a5e10d8963c36ce3d9c73c
#
_cell.length_a   1.000
_cell.length_b   1.000
_cell.length_c   1.000
_cell.angle_alpha   90.00
_cell.angle_beta   90.00
_cell.angle_gamma   90.00
#
_symmetry.space_group_name_H-M   'P 1'
#
loop_
_entity.id
_entity.type
_entity.pdbx_description
1 polymer ?
#
loop_
_entity_poly.entity_id
_entity_poly.type
_entity_poly.pdbx_seq_one_letter_code
_entity_poly.pdbx_strand_id
1 'polypeptide(L)'
;MRHPHRGVTLIELIIAITIVAVAATTILGAIAAVASRSADAMMEQQAMAIAQAYLDEIEQRWVVDPYGTPPNTGRGSWDLVDQYNGLVDVGAHDQFGNPIAVLSAYTVSVVTSPSSALGGIAPAAVRRIDITVSYPPSGSVTLSGYRTNY
;
A
#
# COMPACT_ATOMS: atom_id res chain seq x y z
N MET A 1 -16.85 -64.39 -24.80
CA MET A 1 -16.83 -64.29 -23.33
C MET A 1 -17.57 -63.06 -22.92
N ARG A 2 -18.70 -63.15 -22.19
CA ARG A 2 -19.46 -62.01 -21.69
C ARG A 2 -18.93 -61.70 -20.28
N HIS A 3 -18.38 -60.49 -20.10
CA HIS A 3 -18.02 -60.03 -18.74
C HIS A 3 -19.27 -59.71 -17.96
N PRO A 4 -19.43 -60.20 -16.70
CA PRO A 4 -20.54 -59.84 -15.88
C PRO A 4 -20.41 -58.38 -15.44
N HIS A 5 -21.40 -57.55 -15.78
CA HIS A 5 -21.50 -56.18 -15.26
C HIS A 5 -21.87 -56.28 -13.74
N ARG A 6 -20.95 -55.95 -12.85
CA ARG A 6 -21.21 -55.80 -11.43
C ARG A 6 -21.90 -54.46 -11.23
N GLY A 7 -23.12 -54.48 -10.75
CA GLY A 7 -23.87 -53.27 -10.36
C GLY A 7 -23.25 -52.68 -9.09
N VAL A 8 -23.20 -51.34 -9.03
CA VAL A 8 -22.76 -50.58 -7.85
C VAL A 8 -23.85 -50.68 -6.78
N THR A 9 -23.46 -50.94 -5.54
CA THR A 9 -24.40 -50.99 -4.41
C THR A 9 -24.81 -49.60 -3.97
N LEU A 10 -26.03 -49.44 -3.39
CA LEU A 10 -26.53 -48.18 -2.88
C LEU A 10 -25.58 -47.57 -1.82
N ILE A 11 -25.03 -48.40 -0.94
CA ILE A 11 -24.08 -47.98 0.08
C ILE A 11 -22.77 -47.45 -0.53
N GLU A 12 -22.27 -48.09 -1.58
CA GLU A 12 -21.07 -47.66 -2.28
C GLU A 12 -21.26 -46.27 -2.94
N LEU A 13 -22.44 -46.02 -3.48
CA LEU A 13 -22.79 -44.72 -4.05
C LEU A 13 -22.86 -43.63 -2.96
N ILE A 14 -23.45 -43.90 -1.79
CA ILE A 14 -23.50 -42.96 -0.68
C ILE A 14 -22.10 -42.63 -0.17
N ILE A 15 -21.25 -43.64 -0.02
CA ILE A 15 -19.85 -43.40 0.42
C ILE A 15 -19.10 -42.58 -0.64
N ALA A 16 -19.29 -42.90 -1.91
CA ALA A 16 -18.60 -42.16 -3.00
C ALA A 16 -18.99 -40.67 -3.02
N ILE A 17 -20.31 -40.36 -2.92
CA ILE A 17 -20.74 -38.94 -2.93
C ILE A 17 -20.33 -38.19 -1.67
N THR A 18 -20.27 -38.87 -0.49
CA THR A 18 -19.76 -38.20 0.72
C THR A 18 -18.28 -37.88 0.64
N ILE A 19 -17.46 -38.79 0.10
CA ILE A 19 -16.03 -38.55 -0.11
C ILE A 19 -15.84 -37.39 -1.10
N VAL A 20 -16.57 -37.39 -2.23
CA VAL A 20 -16.48 -36.31 -3.23
C VAL A 20 -16.93 -34.99 -2.64
N ALA A 21 -18.01 -34.96 -1.86
CA ALA A 21 -18.49 -33.74 -1.20
C ALA A 21 -17.44 -33.13 -0.24
N VAL A 22 -16.82 -33.97 0.60
CA VAL A 22 -15.75 -33.52 1.51
C VAL A 22 -14.52 -33.03 0.72
N ALA A 23 -14.10 -33.75 -0.31
CA ALA A 23 -12.99 -33.33 -1.16
C ALA A 23 -13.27 -32.00 -1.86
N ALA A 24 -14.47 -31.81 -2.41
CA ALA A 24 -14.87 -30.57 -3.07
C ALA A 24 -14.86 -29.37 -2.14
N THR A 25 -15.36 -29.49 -0.91
CA THR A 25 -15.37 -28.40 0.08
C THR A 25 -13.95 -27.99 0.49
N THR A 26 -13.03 -28.93 0.67
CA THR A 26 -11.63 -28.64 1.00
C THR A 26 -10.90 -27.93 -0.14
N ILE A 27 -11.12 -28.34 -1.38
CA ILE A 27 -10.52 -27.70 -2.56
C ILE A 27 -11.05 -26.26 -2.74
N LEU A 28 -12.36 -26.06 -2.60
CA LEU A 28 -12.96 -24.72 -2.70
C LEU A 28 -12.43 -23.80 -1.60
N GLY A 29 -12.27 -24.31 -0.38
CA GLY A 29 -11.66 -23.55 0.73
C GLY A 29 -10.21 -23.14 0.46
N ALA A 30 -9.42 -24.04 -0.12
CA ALA A 30 -8.04 -23.74 -0.49
C ALA A 30 -7.96 -22.68 -1.60
N ILE A 31 -8.81 -22.77 -2.63
CA ILE A 31 -8.87 -21.76 -3.72
C ILE A 31 -9.26 -20.38 -3.16
N ALA A 32 -10.25 -20.31 -2.29
CA ALA A 32 -10.69 -19.06 -1.67
C ALA A 32 -9.55 -18.42 -0.84
N ALA A 33 -8.80 -19.22 -0.08
CA ALA A 33 -7.66 -18.74 0.71
C ALA A 33 -6.52 -18.20 -0.17
N VAL A 34 -6.23 -18.83 -1.31
CA VAL A 34 -5.22 -18.35 -2.27
C VAL A 34 -5.68 -17.05 -2.92
N ALA A 35 -6.95 -16.95 -3.32
CA ALA A 35 -7.49 -15.74 -3.93
C ALA A 35 -7.43 -14.54 -2.97
N SER A 36 -7.78 -14.72 -1.70
CA SER A 36 -7.70 -13.69 -0.67
C SER A 36 -6.25 -13.18 -0.50
N ARG A 37 -5.28 -14.08 -0.34
CA ARG A 37 -3.86 -13.70 -0.17
C ARG A 37 -3.30 -12.96 -1.39
N SER A 38 -3.74 -13.32 -2.59
CA SER A 38 -3.33 -12.61 -3.82
C SER A 38 -3.86 -11.18 -3.84
N ALA A 39 -5.09 -10.94 -3.38
CA ALA A 39 -5.67 -9.61 -3.31
C ALA A 39 -4.95 -8.73 -2.29
N ASP A 40 -4.64 -9.28 -1.11
CA ASP A 40 -3.89 -8.57 -0.06
C ASP A 40 -2.50 -8.14 -0.54
N ALA A 41 -1.77 -9.05 -1.20
CA ALA A 41 -0.45 -8.74 -1.76
C ALA A 41 -0.49 -7.65 -2.84
N MET A 42 -1.55 -7.63 -3.66
CA MET A 42 -1.73 -6.59 -4.69
C MET A 42 -2.00 -5.22 -4.05
N MET A 43 -2.83 -5.16 -3.00
CA MET A 43 -3.09 -3.91 -2.28
C MET A 43 -1.84 -3.38 -1.58
N GLU A 44 -1.01 -4.24 -0.99
CA GLU A 44 0.26 -3.86 -0.40
C GLU A 44 1.24 -3.28 -1.43
N GLN A 45 1.39 -3.93 -2.59
CA GLN A 45 2.23 -3.43 -3.68
C GLN A 45 1.73 -2.07 -4.20
N GLN A 46 0.42 -1.90 -4.32
CA GLN A 46 -0.16 -0.62 -4.72
C GLN A 46 0.07 0.47 -3.67
N ALA A 47 -0.08 0.14 -2.37
CA ALA A 47 0.22 1.07 -1.28
C ALA A 47 1.70 1.49 -1.28
N MET A 48 2.62 0.56 -1.55
CA MET A 48 4.05 0.87 -1.69
C MET A 48 4.33 1.79 -2.88
N ALA A 49 3.68 1.56 -4.03
CA ALA A 49 3.82 2.42 -5.20
C ALA A 49 3.28 3.85 -4.94
N ILE A 50 2.16 3.97 -4.18
CA ILE A 50 1.64 5.27 -3.73
C ILE A 50 2.65 5.96 -2.81
N ALA A 51 3.20 5.25 -1.82
CA ALA A 51 4.19 5.80 -0.90
C ALA A 51 5.43 6.30 -1.65
N GLN A 52 5.91 5.54 -2.63
CA GLN A 52 7.04 5.93 -3.47
C GLN A 52 6.74 7.19 -4.29
N ALA A 53 5.56 7.30 -4.89
CA ALA A 53 5.17 8.48 -5.66
C ALA A 53 5.14 9.76 -4.80
N TYR A 54 4.63 9.66 -3.56
CA TYR A 54 4.66 10.78 -2.63
C TYR A 54 6.08 11.13 -2.19
N LEU A 55 6.93 10.12 -1.94
CA LEU A 55 8.33 10.35 -1.58
C LEU A 55 9.08 11.06 -2.71
N ASP A 56 8.93 10.59 -3.94
CA ASP A 56 9.55 11.19 -5.13
C ASP A 56 9.12 12.64 -5.34
N GLU A 57 7.85 12.97 -5.05
CA GLU A 57 7.33 14.34 -5.09
C GLU A 57 8.01 15.22 -4.04
N ILE A 58 8.09 14.73 -2.78
CA ILE A 58 8.61 15.49 -1.64
C ILE A 58 10.13 15.66 -1.73
N GLU A 59 10.85 14.65 -2.19
CA GLU A 59 12.32 14.71 -2.34
C GLU A 59 12.78 15.73 -3.38
N GLN A 60 11.90 16.17 -4.27
CA GLN A 60 12.19 17.25 -5.23
C GLN A 60 12.11 18.65 -4.59
N ARG A 61 11.62 18.77 -3.35
CA ARG A 61 11.42 20.05 -2.67
C ARG A 61 12.68 20.46 -1.89
N TRP A 62 12.76 21.74 -1.55
CA TRP A 62 13.87 22.30 -0.78
C TRP A 62 13.73 21.94 0.71
N VAL A 63 14.86 21.73 1.39
CA VAL A 63 14.90 21.60 2.86
C VAL A 63 14.85 22.96 3.54
N VAL A 64 15.50 23.95 2.93
CA VAL A 64 15.52 25.34 3.40
C VAL A 64 15.11 26.22 2.24
N ASP A 65 14.22 27.16 2.49
CA ASP A 65 13.75 28.12 1.46
C ASP A 65 14.91 28.99 0.97
N PRO A 66 15.28 28.89 -0.33
CA PRO A 66 16.38 29.67 -0.88
C PRO A 66 15.97 31.11 -1.21
N TYR A 67 14.67 31.42 -1.26
CA TYR A 67 14.15 32.69 -1.78
C TYR A 67 13.34 33.50 -0.74
N GLY A 68 13.04 32.93 0.43
CA GLY A 68 12.19 33.56 1.45
C GLY A 68 10.77 33.82 0.95
N THR A 69 10.23 32.88 0.16
CA THR A 69 8.90 33.01 -0.47
C THR A 69 7.79 33.00 0.56
N PRO A 70 6.71 33.79 0.37
CA PRO A 70 5.57 33.75 1.28
C PRO A 70 4.90 32.37 1.27
N PRO A 71 4.22 31.96 2.38
CA PRO A 71 3.60 30.66 2.47
C PRO A 71 2.58 30.46 1.34
N ASN A 72 2.75 29.40 0.60
CA ASN A 72 1.96 29.04 -0.55
C ASN A 72 0.60 28.48 -0.13
N THR A 73 -0.46 28.82 -0.84
CA THR A 73 -1.86 28.55 -0.45
C THR A 73 -2.42 27.22 -0.96
N GLY A 74 -1.63 26.38 -1.63
CA GLY A 74 -2.10 25.11 -2.16
C GLY A 74 -0.96 24.15 -2.47
N ARG A 75 -1.21 22.83 -2.43
CA ARG A 75 -0.20 21.77 -2.60
C ARG A 75 0.61 21.93 -3.90
N GLY A 76 -0.03 22.34 -5.00
CA GLY A 76 0.66 22.54 -6.28
C GLY A 76 1.71 23.64 -6.29
N SER A 77 1.72 24.49 -5.24
CA SER A 77 2.71 25.57 -5.06
C SER A 77 3.67 25.30 -3.90
N TRP A 78 3.59 24.12 -3.25
CA TRP A 78 4.52 23.76 -2.19
C TRP A 78 5.93 23.52 -2.76
N ASP A 79 6.92 24.14 -2.16
CA ASP A 79 8.32 24.09 -2.57
C ASP A 79 9.26 23.60 -1.45
N LEU A 80 8.75 23.44 -0.22
CA LEU A 80 9.49 22.98 0.94
C LEU A 80 9.01 21.62 1.42
N VAL A 81 9.96 20.78 1.85
CA VAL A 81 9.68 19.48 2.46
C VAL A 81 8.77 19.63 3.70
N ASP A 82 9.01 20.66 4.52
CA ASP A 82 8.27 20.87 5.78
C ASP A 82 6.79 21.26 5.56
N GLN A 83 6.39 21.69 4.36
CA GLN A 83 4.99 21.98 4.03
C GLN A 83 4.13 20.70 3.96
N TYR A 84 4.76 19.55 3.73
CA TYR A 84 4.09 18.25 3.75
C TYR A 84 3.93 17.66 5.16
N ASN A 85 4.53 18.28 6.19
CA ASN A 85 4.45 17.75 7.54
C ASN A 85 3.02 17.81 8.08
N GLY A 86 2.51 16.65 8.50
CA GLY A 86 1.13 16.51 8.98
C GLY A 86 0.09 16.40 7.87
N LEU A 87 0.49 16.27 6.60
CA LEU A 87 -0.44 15.98 5.50
C LEU A 87 -1.16 14.65 5.76
N VAL A 88 -2.47 14.67 5.59
CA VAL A 88 -3.32 13.47 5.60
C VAL A 88 -4.30 13.56 4.44
N ASP A 89 -4.09 12.70 3.43
CA ASP A 89 -4.95 12.56 2.27
C ASP A 89 -5.86 11.34 2.45
N VAL A 90 -7.17 11.56 2.50
CA VAL A 90 -8.17 10.49 2.45
C VAL A 90 -8.48 10.18 1.00
N GLY A 91 -8.02 9.03 0.52
CA GLY A 91 -7.77 8.78 -0.89
C GLY A 91 -6.38 9.31 -1.28
N ALA A 92 -5.69 8.65 -2.22
CA ALA A 92 -4.45 9.21 -2.76
C ALA A 92 -4.75 10.43 -3.65
N HIS A 93 -3.89 11.44 -3.59
CA HIS A 93 -4.01 12.69 -4.35
C HIS A 93 -2.81 12.86 -5.30
N ASP A 94 -3.01 13.66 -6.34
CA ASP A 94 -1.92 14.07 -7.22
C ASP A 94 -1.07 15.20 -6.59
N GLN A 95 0.01 15.60 -7.27
CA GLN A 95 0.91 16.68 -6.84
C GLN A 95 0.24 18.06 -6.71
N PHE A 96 -0.97 18.23 -7.24
CA PHE A 96 -1.75 19.46 -7.14
C PHE A 96 -2.78 19.42 -6.01
N GLY A 97 -2.92 18.24 -5.33
CA GLY A 97 -3.90 18.02 -4.29
C GLY A 97 -5.28 17.58 -4.81
N ASN A 98 -5.39 17.13 -6.07
CA ASN A 98 -6.64 16.59 -6.59
C ASN A 98 -6.77 15.09 -6.25
N PRO A 99 -7.94 14.61 -5.79
CA PRO A 99 -8.13 13.21 -5.45
C PRO A 99 -8.11 12.31 -6.68
N ILE A 100 -7.42 11.17 -6.57
CA ILE A 100 -7.39 10.12 -7.59
C ILE A 100 -8.50 9.12 -7.27
N ALA A 101 -9.63 9.21 -7.96
CA ALA A 101 -10.86 8.48 -7.64
C ALA A 101 -10.68 6.96 -7.47
N VAL A 102 -9.84 6.33 -8.30
CA VAL A 102 -9.57 4.88 -8.25
C VAL A 102 -8.74 4.48 -7.03
N LEU A 103 -8.13 5.42 -6.31
CA LEU A 103 -7.30 5.20 -5.12
C LEU A 103 -7.97 5.71 -3.84
N SER A 104 -9.29 5.91 -3.85
CA SER A 104 -10.07 6.43 -2.73
C SER A 104 -10.06 5.53 -1.47
N ALA A 105 -9.71 4.25 -1.62
CA ALA A 105 -9.63 3.31 -0.51
C ALA A 105 -8.32 3.43 0.32
N TYR A 106 -7.35 4.18 -0.17
CA TYR A 106 -6.06 4.39 0.50
C TYR A 106 -6.10 5.69 1.32
N THR A 107 -5.38 5.71 2.44
CA THR A 107 -5.15 6.94 3.21
C THR A 107 -3.65 7.14 3.33
N VAL A 108 -3.18 8.31 2.93
CA VAL A 108 -1.76 8.67 2.97
C VAL A 108 -1.51 9.66 4.07
N SER A 109 -0.54 9.40 4.93
CA SER A 109 -0.07 10.36 5.94
C SER A 109 1.43 10.61 5.79
N VAL A 110 1.85 11.85 5.94
CA VAL A 110 3.24 12.29 5.80
C VAL A 110 3.70 12.95 7.08
N VAL A 111 4.87 12.54 7.56
CA VAL A 111 5.55 13.18 8.69
C VAL A 111 6.97 13.54 8.25
N THR A 112 7.36 14.78 8.43
CA THR A 112 8.73 15.22 8.20
C THR A 112 9.39 15.66 9.51
N SER A 113 10.67 15.36 9.67
CA SER A 113 11.42 15.73 10.87
C SER A 113 12.90 15.96 10.58
N PRO A 114 13.57 16.87 11.32
CA PRO A 114 15.04 16.97 11.29
C PRO A 114 15.67 15.62 11.66
N SER A 115 16.79 15.26 11.03
CA SER A 115 17.44 13.97 11.28
C SER A 115 18.94 14.09 11.42
N SER A 116 19.50 13.36 12.38
CA SER A 116 20.95 13.18 12.58
C SER A 116 21.49 11.87 11.99
N ALA A 117 20.67 11.13 11.25
CA ALA A 117 21.01 9.80 10.71
C ALA A 117 22.15 9.85 9.69
N LEU A 118 22.34 10.98 9.00
CA LEU A 118 23.42 11.17 8.05
C LEU A 118 24.62 11.83 8.75
N GLY A 119 25.61 11.03 9.12
CA GLY A 119 26.82 11.52 9.80
C GLY A 119 27.55 12.59 8.97
N GLY A 120 28.04 13.64 9.65
CA GLY A 120 28.77 14.74 9.00
C GLY A 120 27.92 15.87 8.46
N ILE A 121 26.59 15.77 8.52
CA ILE A 121 25.64 16.82 8.10
C ILE A 121 24.87 17.31 9.32
N ALA A 122 24.72 18.63 9.45
CA ALA A 122 23.95 19.21 10.53
C ALA A 122 22.47 18.75 10.45
N PRO A 123 21.84 18.33 11.56
CA PRO A 123 20.45 17.85 11.55
C PRO A 123 19.44 18.84 10.95
N ALA A 124 19.72 20.13 11.05
CA ALA A 124 18.89 21.19 10.46
C ALA A 124 18.90 21.17 8.92
N ALA A 125 19.95 20.60 8.31
CA ALA A 125 20.08 20.46 6.85
C ALA A 125 19.61 19.12 6.30
N VAL A 126 19.03 18.25 7.16
CA VAL A 126 18.50 16.93 6.80
C VAL A 126 17.05 16.84 7.23
N ARG A 127 16.20 16.38 6.34
CA ARG A 127 14.81 15.97 6.67
C ARG A 127 14.66 14.47 6.43
N ARG A 128 14.18 13.78 7.46
CA ARG A 128 13.58 12.46 7.32
C ARG A 128 12.12 12.66 6.95
N ILE A 129 11.68 11.89 5.98
CA ILE A 129 10.32 11.89 5.43
C ILE A 129 9.77 10.50 5.66
N ASP A 130 8.72 10.38 6.46
CA ASP A 130 8.02 9.12 6.71
C ASP A 130 6.64 9.21 6.07
N ILE A 131 6.35 8.32 5.11
CA ILE A 131 5.09 8.25 4.41
C ILE A 131 4.43 6.93 4.78
N THR A 132 3.26 7.00 5.40
CA THR A 132 2.46 5.84 5.75
C THR A 132 1.21 5.80 4.88
N VAL A 133 1.02 4.69 4.18
CA VAL A 133 -0.17 4.42 3.37
C VAL A 133 -0.94 3.28 4.00
N SER A 134 -2.17 3.59 4.43
CA SER A 134 -3.11 2.60 4.98
C SER A 134 -4.09 2.14 3.91
N TYR A 135 -4.46 0.85 3.94
CA TYR A 135 -5.37 0.22 2.97
C TYR A 135 -6.26 -0.83 3.65
N PRO A 136 -7.44 -1.14 3.07
CA PRO A 136 -8.35 -2.15 3.63
C PRO A 136 -7.75 -3.56 3.67
N PRO A 137 -8.17 -4.43 4.64
CA PRO A 137 -9.10 -4.08 5.72
C PRO A 137 -8.42 -3.34 6.88
N SER A 138 -7.11 -3.49 7.08
CA SER A 138 -6.32 -2.89 8.17
C SER A 138 -4.83 -2.94 7.90
N GLY A 139 -4.43 -3.03 6.62
CA GLY A 139 -3.03 -3.03 6.21
C GLY A 139 -2.45 -1.62 6.20
N SER A 140 -1.14 -1.53 6.38
CA SER A 140 -0.38 -0.29 6.17
C SER A 140 1.06 -0.59 5.78
N VAL A 141 1.64 0.28 4.98
CA VAL A 141 3.07 0.30 4.66
C VAL A 141 3.63 1.66 5.03
N THR A 142 4.88 1.69 5.48
CA THR A 142 5.60 2.93 5.74
C THR A 142 6.90 2.93 4.96
N LEU A 143 7.11 3.99 4.17
CA LEU A 143 8.34 4.24 3.44
C LEU A 143 9.03 5.47 4.04
N SER A 144 10.34 5.35 4.29
CA SER A 144 11.15 6.45 4.82
C SER A 144 12.21 6.86 3.82
N GLY A 145 12.34 8.16 3.59
CA GLY A 145 13.40 8.76 2.78
C GLY A 145 14.12 9.89 3.52
N TYR A 146 15.18 10.40 2.92
CA TYR A 146 15.95 11.51 3.46
C TYR A 146 16.22 12.55 2.38
N ARG A 147 15.96 13.81 2.69
CA ARG A 147 16.32 14.95 1.85
C ARG A 147 17.34 15.82 2.55
N THR A 148 18.36 16.21 1.85
CA THR A 148 19.44 17.09 2.36
C THR A 148 19.45 18.41 1.59
N ASN A 149 19.93 19.46 2.24
CA ASN A 149 20.11 20.75 1.61
C ASN A 149 21.53 20.84 1.00
N TYR A 150 21.66 20.33 -0.24
CA TYR A 150 22.85 20.48 -1.07
C TYR A 150 22.49 21.21 -2.34
#